data_f381de83af126f075f4707045789ec0e
#
_entry.id   f381de83af126f075f4707045789ec0e
#
_cell.length_a   1.000
_cell.length_b   1.000
_cell.length_c   1.000
_cell.angle_alpha   90.00
_cell.angle_beta   90.00
_cell.angle_gamma   90.00
#
_symmetry.space_group_name_H-M   'P 1'
#
loop_
_entity.id
_entity.type
_entity.pdbx_description
1 polymer ?
#
loop_
_entity_poly.entity_id
_entity_poly.type
_entity_poly.pdbx_seq_one_letter_code
_entity_poly.pdbx_strand_id
1 'polypeptide(L)'
;MRYLSDAVDTELFKETQSESGELVSYSIPVTAYPTDSSLIIVNSPGSGELKDGREDRWKNLGKHLQTQGLATLVTYNAPRPDFKVQLEWEPYSYRGASWNRILIESLSYTLDWAIENAPELCGNASPPVYLSGFSSGGSAAGAVAHRYPNVQRLLLLSTYDSVGDPFYEGISSFTGDIYLLYGDQDPMAGHLAMMLRTGKFAARSFLVREAPDCGHRFDGEANTKLLTQAFHWAFEGDNSQPI
;
A
#
# COMPACT_ATOMS: atom_id res chain seq x y z
N MET A 1 4.59 -27.05 12.23
CA MET A 1 3.62 -26.52 11.28
C MET A 1 2.48 -25.92 12.10
N ARG A 2 2.42 -24.58 12.22
CA ARG A 2 1.26 -23.94 12.84
C ARG A 2 0.12 -24.03 11.83
N TYR A 3 -1.05 -24.47 12.27
CA TYR A 3 -2.27 -24.34 11.49
C TYR A 3 -2.68 -22.85 11.52
N LEU A 4 -2.14 -22.06 10.61
CA LEU A 4 -2.56 -20.69 10.39
C LEU A 4 -3.73 -20.73 9.38
N SER A 5 -4.94 -21.00 9.89
CA SER A 5 -6.07 -21.28 9.00
C SER A 5 -6.94 -20.07 8.71
N ASP A 6 -6.89 -19.02 9.52
CA ASP A 6 -7.82 -17.89 9.41
C ASP A 6 -7.08 -16.55 9.31
N ALA A 7 -7.71 -15.60 8.62
CA ALA A 7 -7.29 -14.22 8.66
C ALA A 7 -7.45 -13.65 10.09
N VAL A 8 -6.52 -12.80 10.50
CA VAL A 8 -6.55 -12.11 11.79
C VAL A 8 -7.06 -10.69 11.57
N ASP A 9 -8.23 -10.38 12.14
CA ASP A 9 -8.78 -9.04 12.15
C ASP A 9 -8.44 -8.32 13.46
N THR A 10 -8.04 -7.07 13.37
CA THR A 10 -7.80 -6.20 14.53
C THR A 10 -8.20 -4.77 14.22
N GLU A 11 -8.27 -3.93 15.24
CA GLU A 11 -8.57 -2.51 15.11
C GLU A 11 -7.55 -1.70 15.92
N LEU A 12 -6.86 -0.79 15.24
CA LEU A 12 -5.89 0.10 15.88
C LEU A 12 -6.59 1.41 16.19
N PHE A 13 -6.52 1.86 17.45
CA PHE A 13 -7.07 3.14 17.89
C PHE A 13 -5.97 4.18 17.97
N LYS A 14 -6.15 5.30 17.28
CA LYS A 14 -5.19 6.38 17.17
C LYS A 14 -5.84 7.74 17.40
N GLU A 15 -5.02 8.67 17.84
CA GLU A 15 -5.40 10.07 18.02
C GLU A 15 -4.44 10.94 17.21
N THR A 16 -4.97 11.95 16.56
CA THR A 16 -4.19 12.97 15.86
C THR A 16 -4.78 14.35 16.14
N GLN A 17 -3.98 15.40 15.95
CA GLN A 17 -4.51 16.76 16.01
C GLN A 17 -4.99 17.18 14.64
N SER A 18 -6.19 17.76 14.60
CA SER A 18 -6.67 18.49 13.43
C SER A 18 -5.82 19.73 13.20
N GLU A 19 -5.95 20.37 12.06
CA GLU A 19 -5.25 21.65 11.80
C GLU A 19 -5.78 22.80 12.70
N SER A 20 -7.01 22.68 13.21
CA SER A 20 -7.54 23.59 14.26
C SER A 20 -6.97 23.30 15.64
N GLY A 21 -6.16 22.25 15.82
CA GLY A 21 -5.57 21.85 17.11
C GLY A 21 -6.47 20.95 17.94
N GLU A 22 -7.66 20.57 17.44
CA GLU A 22 -8.56 19.64 18.13
C GLU A 22 -8.02 18.20 18.04
N LEU A 23 -8.18 17.46 19.14
CA LEU A 23 -7.84 16.03 19.17
C LEU A 23 -8.92 15.23 18.45
N VAL A 24 -8.51 14.50 17.40
CA VAL A 24 -9.38 13.64 16.61
C VAL A 24 -8.97 12.18 16.82
N SER A 25 -9.91 11.40 17.37
CA SER A 25 -9.72 9.96 17.53
C SER A 25 -10.26 9.23 16.30
N TYR A 26 -9.53 8.19 15.83
CA TYR A 26 -9.96 7.35 14.72
C TYR A 26 -9.49 5.91 14.89
N SER A 27 -10.17 5.00 14.22
CA SER A 27 -9.78 3.60 14.17
C SER A 27 -9.30 3.19 12.79
N ILE A 28 -8.36 2.24 12.77
CA ILE A 28 -7.81 1.63 11.58
C ILE A 28 -8.11 0.12 11.66
N PRO A 29 -9.18 -0.36 11.01
CA PRO A 29 -9.41 -1.78 10.87
C PRO A 29 -8.31 -2.42 10.00
N VAL A 30 -7.68 -3.47 10.50
CA VAL A 30 -6.57 -4.19 9.87
C VAL A 30 -6.95 -5.64 9.71
N THR A 31 -6.59 -6.26 8.59
CA THR A 31 -6.64 -7.71 8.39
C THR A 31 -5.26 -8.21 8.00
N ALA A 32 -4.79 -9.25 8.66
CA ALA A 32 -3.59 -10.00 8.28
C ALA A 32 -3.97 -11.41 7.81
N TYR A 33 -3.25 -11.92 6.83
CA TYR A 33 -3.31 -13.28 6.30
C TYR A 33 -1.98 -13.97 6.64
N PRO A 34 -1.86 -14.56 7.85
CA PRO A 34 -0.60 -15.07 8.37
C PRO A 34 -0.06 -16.26 7.56
N THR A 35 1.26 -16.38 7.48
CA THR A 35 1.98 -17.51 6.87
C THR A 35 3.25 -17.85 7.65
N ASP A 36 3.85 -18.99 7.39
CA ASP A 36 5.19 -19.34 7.92
C ASP A 36 6.33 -18.89 6.98
N SER A 37 6.07 -17.95 6.04
CA SER A 37 7.04 -17.56 5.00
C SER A 37 8.17 -16.64 5.45
N SER A 38 8.16 -16.18 6.70
CA SER A 38 9.12 -15.21 7.24
C SER A 38 9.15 -13.84 6.52
N LEU A 39 8.16 -13.54 5.67
CA LEU A 39 8.03 -12.31 4.88
C LEU A 39 6.69 -11.64 5.17
N ILE A 40 6.70 -10.31 5.36
CA ILE A 40 5.49 -9.50 5.48
C ILE A 40 5.38 -8.56 4.29
N ILE A 41 4.17 -8.50 3.72
CA ILE A 41 3.77 -7.49 2.74
C ILE A 41 2.69 -6.62 3.39
N VAL A 42 2.88 -5.31 3.45
CA VAL A 42 1.84 -4.37 3.86
C VAL A 42 1.28 -3.70 2.61
N ASN A 43 -0.02 -3.84 2.40
CA ASN A 43 -0.73 -3.26 1.26
C ASN A 43 -1.57 -2.06 1.67
N SER A 44 -1.30 -0.90 1.06
CA SER A 44 -2.06 0.33 1.24
C SER A 44 -3.11 0.50 0.15
N PRO A 45 -4.41 0.40 0.50
CA PRO A 45 -5.50 0.55 -0.48
C PRO A 45 -5.59 1.97 -1.04
N GLY A 46 -6.26 2.11 -2.17
CA GLY A 46 -6.53 3.41 -2.78
C GLY A 46 -7.55 4.25 -2.00
N SER A 47 -7.65 5.54 -2.36
CA SER A 47 -8.65 6.44 -1.78
C SER A 47 -10.05 5.88 -1.94
N GLY A 48 -10.76 5.79 -0.82
CA GLY A 48 -12.11 5.26 -0.82
C GLY A 48 -12.22 3.75 -0.87
N GLU A 49 -11.10 3.03 -0.92
CA GLU A 49 -11.08 1.58 -0.91
C GLU A 49 -10.87 1.04 0.51
N LEU A 50 -11.55 -0.03 0.84
CA LEU A 50 -11.43 -0.73 2.12
C LEU A 50 -10.31 -1.78 2.05
N LYS A 51 -9.96 -2.36 3.19
CA LYS A 51 -8.94 -3.41 3.34
C LYS A 51 -9.18 -4.64 2.46
N ASP A 52 -10.45 -4.96 2.17
CA ASP A 52 -10.80 -6.07 1.29
C ASP A 52 -10.62 -5.72 -0.20
N GLY A 53 -10.61 -4.42 -0.52
CA GLY A 53 -10.54 -3.92 -1.88
C GLY A 53 -11.86 -4.04 -2.63
N ARG A 54 -11.90 -3.40 -3.80
CA ARG A 54 -13.05 -3.53 -4.70
C ARG A 54 -13.16 -4.98 -5.17
N GLU A 55 -14.37 -5.55 -5.11
CA GLU A 55 -14.64 -6.94 -5.49
C GLU A 55 -13.76 -7.95 -4.73
N ASP A 56 -13.48 -7.64 -3.46
CA ASP A 56 -12.63 -8.46 -2.57
C ASP A 56 -11.19 -8.70 -3.09
N ARG A 57 -10.66 -7.85 -3.98
CA ARG A 57 -9.37 -8.08 -4.65
C ARG A 57 -8.19 -8.24 -3.69
N TRP A 58 -8.12 -7.43 -2.63
CA TRP A 58 -7.05 -7.54 -1.63
C TRP A 58 -7.24 -8.73 -0.70
N LYS A 59 -8.49 -9.04 -0.36
CA LYS A 59 -8.86 -10.24 0.38
C LYS A 59 -8.51 -11.52 -0.41
N ASN A 60 -8.82 -11.55 -1.70
CA ASN A 60 -8.50 -12.68 -2.57
C ASN A 60 -6.99 -12.83 -2.75
N LEU A 61 -6.26 -11.72 -2.90
CA LEU A 61 -4.80 -11.71 -2.93
C LEU A 61 -4.21 -12.25 -1.62
N GLY A 62 -4.71 -11.78 -0.45
CA GLY A 62 -4.27 -12.26 0.86
C GLY A 62 -4.44 -13.76 1.03
N LYS A 63 -5.61 -14.27 0.67
CA LYS A 63 -5.88 -15.72 0.68
C LYS A 63 -4.99 -16.50 -0.30
N HIS A 64 -4.71 -15.95 -1.48
CA HIS A 64 -3.82 -16.56 -2.44
C HIS A 64 -2.40 -16.70 -1.87
N LEU A 65 -1.81 -15.60 -1.38
CA LEU A 65 -0.48 -15.61 -0.79
C LEU A 65 -0.38 -16.51 0.43
N GLN A 66 -1.42 -16.53 1.28
CA GLN A 66 -1.51 -17.41 2.44
C GLN A 66 -1.57 -18.88 2.04
N THR A 67 -2.43 -19.25 1.10
CA THR A 67 -2.60 -20.63 0.63
C THR A 67 -1.34 -21.18 0.01
N GLN A 68 -0.60 -20.34 -0.70
CA GLN A 68 0.67 -20.71 -1.34
C GLN A 68 1.86 -20.65 -0.36
N GLY A 69 1.66 -20.14 0.87
CA GLY A 69 2.74 -19.97 1.84
C GLY A 69 3.82 -18.97 1.41
N LEU A 70 3.46 -17.97 0.60
CA LEU A 70 4.42 -17.06 -0.04
C LEU A 70 4.78 -15.88 0.85
N ALA A 71 3.79 -15.23 1.44
CA ALA A 71 3.98 -14.07 2.31
C ALA A 71 2.77 -13.87 3.22
N THR A 72 3.01 -13.30 4.40
CA THR A 72 1.94 -12.72 5.20
C THR A 72 1.52 -11.39 4.58
N LEU A 73 0.26 -11.27 4.13
CA LEU A 73 -0.29 -10.00 3.68
C LEU A 73 -1.00 -9.30 4.83
N VAL A 74 -0.71 -8.03 5.03
CA VAL A 74 -1.44 -7.12 5.92
C VAL A 74 -2.08 -6.03 5.08
N THR A 75 -3.37 -5.80 5.27
CA THR A 75 -4.13 -4.73 4.61
C THR A 75 -5.01 -4.01 5.61
N TYR A 76 -5.42 -2.78 5.33
CA TYR A 76 -6.13 -1.94 6.29
C TYR A 76 -7.12 -0.99 5.62
N ASN A 77 -8.05 -0.45 6.40
CA ASN A 77 -8.86 0.68 5.97
C ASN A 77 -8.13 1.98 6.32
N ALA A 78 -7.79 2.79 5.32
CA ALA A 78 -7.44 4.16 5.63
C ALA A 78 -8.66 4.85 6.27
N PRO A 79 -8.52 5.48 7.45
CA PRO A 79 -9.63 6.13 8.11
C PRO A 79 -10.29 7.12 7.16
N ARG A 80 -11.59 6.99 7.04
CA ARG A 80 -12.41 8.02 6.44
C ARG A 80 -13.00 8.80 7.60
N PRO A 81 -12.68 10.06 7.74
CA PRO A 81 -13.45 10.92 8.61
C PRO A 81 -14.93 10.76 8.23
N ASP A 82 -15.81 10.65 9.22
CA ASP A 82 -17.24 10.45 8.98
C ASP A 82 -17.70 11.44 7.91
N PHE A 83 -18.22 10.94 6.81
CA PHE A 83 -18.50 11.74 5.61
C PHE A 83 -19.46 12.90 5.92
N LYS A 84 -20.27 12.75 6.96
CA LYS A 84 -21.18 13.81 7.45
C LYS A 84 -20.43 14.94 8.16
N VAL A 85 -19.45 14.62 8.98
CA VAL A 85 -18.65 15.60 9.70
C VAL A 85 -17.76 16.39 8.75
N GLN A 86 -17.28 15.78 7.67
CA GLN A 86 -16.42 16.45 6.70
C GLN A 86 -17.15 17.40 5.75
N LEU A 87 -18.43 17.15 5.44
CA LEU A 87 -19.18 18.01 4.54
C LEU A 87 -19.67 19.29 5.20
N GLU A 88 -19.78 19.32 6.53
CA GLU A 88 -20.42 20.42 7.24
C GLU A 88 -19.47 21.58 7.60
N TRP A 89 -18.15 21.38 7.64
CA TRP A 89 -17.25 22.40 8.18
C TRP A 89 -15.85 22.58 7.59
N GLU A 90 -15.45 21.81 6.57
CA GLU A 90 -14.16 22.04 5.93
C GLU A 90 -14.24 22.39 4.44
N PRO A 91 -13.58 23.47 3.99
CA PRO A 91 -13.39 23.72 2.55
C PRO A 91 -12.65 22.55 1.88
N TYR A 92 -12.97 22.25 0.65
CA TYR A 92 -12.40 21.13 -0.11
C TYR A 92 -10.85 21.13 -0.16
N SER A 93 -10.23 22.30 -0.20
CA SER A 93 -8.77 22.48 -0.18
C SER A 93 -8.12 22.12 1.16
N TYR A 94 -8.83 22.30 2.25
CA TYR A 94 -8.41 21.98 3.61
C TYR A 94 -8.47 20.47 3.87
N ARG A 95 -9.52 19.85 3.36
CA ARG A 95 -9.74 18.42 3.37
C ARG A 95 -8.57 17.63 2.74
N GLY A 96 -7.94 18.15 1.69
CA GLY A 96 -6.81 17.51 1.03
C GLY A 96 -5.60 17.33 1.94
N ALA A 97 -5.20 18.35 2.67
CA ALA A 97 -4.01 18.30 3.53
C ALA A 97 -4.18 17.36 4.73
N SER A 98 -5.31 17.45 5.43
CA SER A 98 -5.63 16.53 6.55
C SER A 98 -5.77 15.09 6.08
N TRP A 99 -6.38 14.87 4.91
CA TRP A 99 -6.51 13.55 4.32
C TRP A 99 -5.16 12.92 3.99
N ASN A 100 -4.27 13.65 3.36
CA ASN A 100 -2.93 13.17 3.00
C ASN A 100 -2.13 12.75 4.24
N ARG A 101 -2.23 13.53 5.32
CA ARG A 101 -1.61 13.19 6.59
C ARG A 101 -2.18 11.89 7.17
N ILE A 102 -3.50 11.75 7.21
CA ILE A 102 -4.17 10.55 7.72
C ILE A 102 -3.79 9.31 6.90
N LEU A 103 -3.66 9.41 5.57
CA LEU A 103 -3.19 8.31 4.74
C LEU A 103 -1.77 7.87 5.12
N ILE A 104 -0.85 8.82 5.29
CA ILE A 104 0.55 8.56 5.66
C ILE A 104 0.62 7.97 7.08
N GLU A 105 -0.06 8.56 8.05
CA GLU A 105 -0.08 8.12 9.44
C GLU A 105 -0.69 6.71 9.58
N SER A 106 -1.82 6.45 8.91
CA SER A 106 -2.49 5.13 8.98
C SER A 106 -1.62 4.01 8.44
N LEU A 107 -0.90 4.26 7.35
CA LEU A 107 0.06 3.31 6.82
C LEU A 107 1.22 3.10 7.79
N SER A 108 1.77 4.16 8.37
CA SER A 108 2.85 4.07 9.35
C SER A 108 2.44 3.24 10.56
N TYR A 109 1.26 3.51 11.14
CA TYR A 109 0.75 2.73 12.27
C TYR A 109 0.48 1.26 11.93
N THR A 110 0.03 0.98 10.70
CA THR A 110 -0.18 -0.40 10.25
C THR A 110 1.15 -1.13 10.05
N LEU A 111 2.17 -0.44 9.53
CA LEU A 111 3.54 -0.97 9.41
C LEU A 111 4.14 -1.27 10.78
N ASP A 112 4.05 -0.34 11.73
CA ASP A 112 4.54 -0.52 13.09
C ASP A 112 3.88 -1.73 13.74
N TRP A 113 2.55 -1.82 13.67
CA TRP A 113 1.81 -2.97 14.18
C TRP A 113 2.22 -4.29 13.52
N ALA A 114 2.38 -4.32 12.20
CA ALA A 114 2.77 -5.53 11.47
C ALA A 114 4.19 -6.00 11.86
N ILE A 115 5.11 -5.06 12.06
CA ILE A 115 6.49 -5.34 12.49
C ILE A 115 6.52 -5.84 13.96
N GLU A 116 5.79 -5.17 14.85
CA GLU A 116 5.69 -5.56 16.26
C GLU A 116 5.09 -6.96 16.46
N ASN A 117 4.12 -7.33 15.62
CA ASN A 117 3.44 -8.62 15.68
C ASN A 117 4.03 -9.67 14.71
N ALA A 118 5.16 -9.38 14.08
CA ALA A 118 5.78 -10.27 13.10
C ALA A 118 6.08 -11.69 13.60
N PRO A 119 6.52 -11.91 14.86
CA PRO A 119 6.72 -13.26 15.39
C PRO A 119 5.45 -14.12 15.33
N GLU A 120 4.29 -13.51 15.54
CA GLU A 120 3.00 -14.18 15.54
C GLU A 120 2.43 -14.32 14.13
N LEU A 121 2.65 -13.32 13.28
CA LEU A 121 2.12 -13.25 11.93
C LEU A 121 2.90 -14.11 10.93
N CYS A 122 4.22 -14.15 11.01
CA CYS A 122 5.07 -14.87 10.04
C CYS A 122 6.18 -15.72 10.68
N GLY A 123 6.20 -15.87 12.01
CA GLY A 123 7.19 -16.69 12.70
C GLY A 123 8.61 -16.10 12.77
N ASN A 124 8.80 -14.85 12.34
CA ASN A 124 10.09 -14.18 12.30
C ASN A 124 10.02 -12.85 13.08
N ALA A 125 10.90 -12.64 14.04
CA ALA A 125 10.93 -11.44 14.86
C ALA A 125 11.49 -10.20 14.12
N SER A 126 12.16 -10.40 12.98
CA SER A 126 12.72 -9.32 12.16
C SER A 126 12.59 -9.69 10.68
N PRO A 127 11.36 -9.76 10.15
CA PRO A 127 11.15 -10.13 8.75
C PRO A 127 11.61 -9.02 7.81
N PRO A 128 12.01 -9.35 6.58
CA PRO A 128 11.96 -8.39 5.50
C PRO A 128 10.52 -7.92 5.31
N VAL A 129 10.35 -6.63 5.08
CA VAL A 129 9.04 -6.03 4.81
C VAL A 129 9.04 -5.56 3.37
N TYR A 130 7.98 -5.90 2.66
CA TYR A 130 7.68 -5.35 1.35
C TYR A 130 6.42 -4.49 1.47
N LEU A 131 6.40 -3.41 0.74
CA LEU A 131 5.32 -2.45 0.80
C LEU A 131 4.66 -2.35 -0.58
N SER A 132 3.36 -2.44 -0.63
CA SER A 132 2.59 -2.18 -1.84
C SER A 132 1.56 -1.09 -1.60
N GLY A 133 1.18 -0.39 -2.66
CA GLY A 133 0.10 0.56 -2.57
C GLY A 133 -0.55 0.84 -3.91
N PHE A 134 -1.87 0.98 -3.87
CA PHE A 134 -2.68 1.27 -5.04
C PHE A 134 -3.14 2.73 -5.03
N SER A 135 -3.00 3.44 -6.16
CA SER A 135 -3.49 4.80 -6.32
C SER A 135 -2.91 5.74 -5.24
N SER A 136 -3.74 6.43 -4.46
CA SER A 136 -3.31 7.27 -3.33
C SER A 136 -2.61 6.46 -2.22
N GLY A 137 -2.96 5.18 -2.04
CA GLY A 137 -2.23 4.28 -1.15
C GLY A 137 -0.78 4.05 -1.60
N GLY A 138 -0.55 4.01 -2.91
CA GLY A 138 0.81 3.99 -3.47
C GLY A 138 1.58 5.28 -3.19
N SER A 139 0.90 6.43 -3.23
CA SER A 139 1.50 7.71 -2.86
C SER A 139 1.92 7.73 -1.38
N ALA A 140 1.06 7.25 -0.47
CA ALA A 140 1.40 7.11 0.93
C ALA A 140 2.57 6.12 1.15
N ALA A 141 2.55 4.98 0.42
CA ALA A 141 3.63 3.99 0.46
C ALA A 141 4.98 4.58 0.04
N GLY A 142 5.00 5.36 -1.04
CA GLY A 142 6.19 6.09 -1.48
C GLY A 142 6.71 7.08 -0.44
N ALA A 143 5.80 7.80 0.25
CA ALA A 143 6.16 8.76 1.29
C ALA A 143 6.76 8.09 2.54
N VAL A 144 6.38 6.85 2.83
CA VAL A 144 6.70 6.17 4.09
C VAL A 144 7.90 5.22 3.97
N ALA A 145 8.08 4.55 2.83
CA ALA A 145 9.02 3.45 2.64
C ALA A 145 10.45 3.73 3.14
N HIS A 146 10.97 4.94 2.89
CA HIS A 146 12.33 5.33 3.30
C HIS A 146 12.56 5.40 4.80
N ARG A 147 11.49 5.48 5.61
CA ARG A 147 11.57 5.59 7.08
C ARG A 147 11.79 4.24 7.77
N TYR A 148 11.61 3.15 7.03
CA TYR A 148 11.67 1.79 7.56
C TYR A 148 12.85 1.03 6.93
N PRO A 149 13.96 0.83 7.64
CA PRO A 149 15.16 0.19 7.09
C PRO A 149 14.95 -1.26 6.64
N ASN A 150 13.94 -1.94 7.18
CA ASN A 150 13.56 -3.30 6.82
C ASN A 150 12.63 -3.37 5.61
N VAL A 151 12.13 -2.23 5.09
CA VAL A 151 11.40 -2.18 3.83
C VAL A 151 12.40 -2.25 2.67
N GLN A 152 12.38 -3.37 1.95
CA GLN A 152 13.35 -3.66 0.88
C GLN A 152 12.79 -3.47 -0.52
N ARG A 153 11.48 -3.63 -0.69
CA ARG A 153 10.80 -3.50 -1.99
C ARG A 153 9.51 -2.71 -1.85
N LEU A 154 9.27 -1.89 -2.85
CA LEU A 154 8.09 -1.03 -2.97
C LEU A 154 7.41 -1.30 -4.30
N LEU A 155 6.14 -1.75 -4.26
CA LEU A 155 5.28 -1.93 -5.43
C LEU A 155 4.23 -0.83 -5.49
N LEU A 156 4.29 -0.01 -6.52
CA LEU A 156 3.36 1.05 -6.82
C LEU A 156 2.38 0.59 -7.92
N LEU A 157 1.08 0.58 -7.62
CA LEU A 157 0.02 0.16 -8.54
C LEU A 157 -0.82 1.37 -8.93
N SER A 158 -0.84 1.73 -10.22
CA SER A 158 -1.57 2.92 -10.73
C SER A 158 -1.45 4.12 -9.80
N THR A 159 -0.24 4.39 -9.33
CA THR A 159 0.05 5.42 -8.34
C THR A 159 0.19 6.79 -9.01
N TYR A 160 -0.28 7.81 -8.32
CA TYR A 160 -0.02 9.21 -8.63
C TYR A 160 0.39 9.95 -7.34
N ASP A 161 0.92 11.16 -7.45
CA ASP A 161 1.50 11.93 -6.36
C ASP A 161 0.48 12.63 -5.43
N SER A 162 -0.58 11.92 -5.03
CA SER A 162 -1.70 12.49 -4.28
C SER A 162 -1.32 13.13 -2.95
N VAL A 163 -0.23 12.70 -2.31
CA VAL A 163 0.25 13.29 -1.05
C VAL A 163 1.31 14.38 -1.26
N GLY A 164 1.66 14.70 -2.53
CA GLY A 164 2.56 15.80 -2.87
C GLY A 164 4.01 15.60 -2.42
N ASP A 165 4.64 16.66 -1.88
CA ASP A 165 6.06 16.68 -1.51
C ASP A 165 6.52 15.48 -0.67
N PRO A 166 5.78 14.99 0.34
CA PRO A 166 6.17 13.81 1.09
C PRO A 166 6.41 12.56 0.23
N PHE A 167 5.67 12.40 -0.88
CA PHE A 167 5.90 11.31 -1.82
C PHE A 167 7.27 11.44 -2.51
N TYR A 168 7.58 12.62 -3.04
CA TYR A 168 8.84 12.86 -3.75
C TYR A 168 10.05 12.77 -2.83
N GLU A 169 9.96 13.28 -1.60
CA GLU A 169 10.99 13.15 -0.58
C GLU A 169 11.24 11.68 -0.23
N GLY A 170 10.16 10.92 -0.05
CA GLY A 170 10.24 9.50 0.29
C GLY A 170 10.84 8.66 -0.82
N ILE A 171 10.35 8.79 -2.05
CA ILE A 171 10.87 8.07 -3.22
C ILE A 171 12.33 8.43 -3.49
N SER A 172 12.71 9.70 -3.34
CA SER A 172 14.11 10.14 -3.56
C SER A 172 15.07 9.56 -2.55
N SER A 173 14.60 9.28 -1.33
CA SER A 173 15.41 8.78 -0.20
C SER A 173 15.36 7.26 -0.05
N PHE A 174 14.42 6.59 -0.69
CA PHE A 174 14.28 5.13 -0.59
C PHE A 174 15.41 4.41 -1.30
N THR A 175 16.06 3.45 -0.62
CA THR A 175 17.27 2.76 -1.13
C THR A 175 16.99 1.32 -1.61
N GLY A 176 15.75 0.82 -1.48
CA GLY A 176 15.35 -0.51 -1.95
C GLY A 176 15.02 -0.54 -3.45
N ASP A 177 14.34 -1.60 -3.86
CA ASP A 177 13.85 -1.74 -5.24
C ASP A 177 12.45 -1.15 -5.37
N ILE A 178 12.22 -0.37 -6.42
CA ILE A 178 10.91 0.21 -6.74
C ILE A 178 10.37 -0.45 -8.01
N TYR A 179 9.13 -0.92 -7.91
CA TYR A 179 8.34 -1.48 -9.00
C TYR A 179 7.12 -0.61 -9.22
N LEU A 180 6.82 -0.27 -10.46
CA LEU A 180 5.61 0.46 -10.84
C LEU A 180 4.89 -0.29 -11.95
N LEU A 181 3.62 -0.66 -11.67
CA LEU A 181 2.69 -1.17 -12.67
C LEU A 181 1.52 -0.20 -12.83
N TYR A 182 1.18 0.16 -14.05
CA TYR A 182 0.02 0.98 -14.36
C TYR A 182 -0.60 0.57 -15.70
N GLY A 183 -1.86 0.95 -15.93
CA GLY A 183 -2.54 0.70 -17.19
C GLY A 183 -2.23 1.79 -18.24
N ASP A 184 -2.16 1.41 -19.52
CA ASP A 184 -1.93 2.34 -20.64
C ASP A 184 -3.05 3.39 -20.80
N GLN A 185 -4.23 3.13 -20.22
CA GLN A 185 -5.37 4.05 -20.17
C GLN A 185 -5.45 4.84 -18.84
N ASP A 186 -4.36 4.87 -18.05
CA ASP A 186 -4.23 5.66 -16.82
C ASP A 186 -3.26 6.83 -17.00
N PRO A 187 -3.73 8.00 -17.49
CA PRO A 187 -2.86 9.12 -17.80
C PRO A 187 -2.17 9.72 -16.57
N MET A 188 -2.76 9.59 -15.37
CA MET A 188 -2.16 10.12 -14.14
C MET A 188 -0.94 9.30 -13.74
N ALA A 189 -1.09 7.98 -13.68
CA ALA A 189 0.02 7.08 -13.36
C ALA A 189 1.08 7.07 -14.47
N GLY A 190 0.68 7.18 -15.74
CA GLY A 190 1.59 7.32 -16.87
C GLY A 190 2.45 8.59 -16.79
N HIS A 191 1.88 9.72 -16.38
CA HIS A 191 2.64 10.94 -16.14
C HIS A 191 3.67 10.76 -15.01
N LEU A 192 3.26 10.19 -13.89
CA LEU A 192 4.18 9.87 -12.79
C LEU A 192 5.30 8.92 -13.24
N ALA A 193 4.97 7.86 -13.98
CA ALA A 193 5.96 6.93 -14.52
C ALA A 193 7.02 7.63 -15.37
N MET A 194 6.61 8.58 -16.21
CA MET A 194 7.52 9.39 -17.01
C MET A 194 8.44 10.26 -16.14
N MET A 195 7.90 10.91 -15.11
CA MET A 195 8.68 11.73 -14.17
C MET A 195 9.69 10.88 -13.41
N LEU A 196 9.26 9.72 -12.90
CA LEU A 196 10.12 8.82 -12.15
C LEU A 196 11.23 8.21 -13.00
N ARG A 197 11.01 7.95 -14.30
CA ARG A 197 12.06 7.47 -15.23
C ARG A 197 13.19 8.47 -15.46
N THR A 198 12.91 9.76 -15.33
CA THR A 198 13.89 10.84 -15.58
C THR A 198 14.54 11.37 -14.31
N GLY A 199 14.00 11.04 -13.13
CA GLY A 199 14.51 11.45 -11.83
C GLY A 199 15.78 10.71 -11.42
N LYS A 200 16.53 11.30 -10.50
CA LYS A 200 17.64 10.65 -9.82
C LYS A 200 17.18 10.22 -8.43
N PHE A 201 17.22 8.92 -8.15
CA PHE A 201 16.78 8.34 -6.91
C PHE A 201 17.89 7.58 -6.22
N ALA A 202 17.79 7.42 -4.90
CA ALA A 202 18.67 6.57 -4.12
C ALA A 202 18.34 5.07 -4.28
N ALA A 203 17.23 4.75 -4.92
CA ALA A 203 16.76 3.38 -5.13
C ALA A 203 17.80 2.51 -5.86
N ARG A 204 17.94 1.27 -5.41
CA ARG A 204 18.84 0.28 -6.01
C ARG A 204 18.39 -0.08 -7.44
N SER A 205 17.10 -0.19 -7.65
CA SER A 205 16.52 -0.40 -8.98
C SER A 205 15.15 0.28 -9.10
N PHE A 206 14.79 0.63 -10.33
CA PHE A 206 13.48 1.16 -10.67
C PHE A 206 12.97 0.47 -11.93
N LEU A 207 11.92 -0.32 -11.77
CA LEU A 207 11.32 -1.15 -12.81
C LEU A 207 9.89 -0.70 -13.06
N VAL A 208 9.56 -0.43 -14.33
CA VAL A 208 8.24 0.07 -14.73
C VAL A 208 7.65 -0.86 -15.78
N ARG A 209 6.39 -1.24 -15.58
CA ARG A 209 5.58 -1.97 -16.56
C ARG A 209 4.26 -1.26 -16.81
N GLU A 210 3.83 -1.31 -18.06
CA GLU A 210 2.59 -0.75 -18.55
C GLU A 210 1.71 -1.88 -19.03
N ALA A 211 0.51 -2.00 -18.47
CA ALA A 211 -0.45 -3.03 -18.82
C ALA A 211 -1.33 -2.55 -19.98
N PRO A 212 -1.40 -3.28 -21.10
CA PRO A 212 -2.21 -2.89 -22.24
C PRO A 212 -3.71 -3.03 -21.93
N ASP A 213 -4.53 -2.19 -22.56
CA ASP A 213 -5.99 -2.16 -22.43
C ASP A 213 -6.48 -2.08 -20.98
N CYS A 214 -5.72 -1.41 -20.12
CA CYS A 214 -5.95 -1.34 -18.70
C CYS A 214 -6.11 0.09 -18.21
N GLY A 215 -7.19 0.36 -17.48
CA GLY A 215 -7.44 1.65 -16.83
C GLY A 215 -6.92 1.70 -15.40
N HIS A 216 -7.12 2.86 -14.76
CA HIS A 216 -6.66 3.14 -13.39
C HIS A 216 -7.01 2.08 -12.34
N ARG A 217 -8.20 1.48 -12.46
CA ARG A 217 -8.74 0.59 -11.42
C ARG A 217 -8.44 -0.88 -11.61
N PHE A 218 -7.80 -1.25 -12.70
CA PHE A 218 -7.62 -2.66 -13.09
C PHE A 218 -8.96 -3.41 -13.13
N ASP A 219 -10.00 -2.79 -13.69
CA ASP A 219 -11.33 -3.37 -13.78
C ASP A 219 -11.35 -4.56 -14.77
N GLY A 220 -12.17 -5.56 -14.43
CA GLY A 220 -12.33 -6.77 -15.21
C GLY A 220 -11.42 -7.93 -14.77
N GLU A 221 -11.84 -9.17 -15.05
CA GLU A 221 -11.16 -10.37 -14.57
C GLU A 221 -9.69 -10.46 -15.02
N ALA A 222 -9.41 -10.14 -16.29
CA ALA A 222 -8.05 -10.15 -16.81
C ALA A 222 -7.14 -9.16 -16.09
N ASN A 223 -7.61 -7.92 -15.94
CA ASN A 223 -6.85 -6.85 -15.29
C ASN A 223 -6.70 -7.07 -13.77
N THR A 224 -7.71 -7.66 -13.11
CA THR A 224 -7.59 -8.04 -11.70
C THR A 224 -6.50 -9.11 -11.49
N LYS A 225 -6.32 -10.04 -12.43
CA LYS A 225 -5.21 -11.01 -12.38
C LYS A 225 -3.84 -10.35 -12.44
N LEU A 226 -3.71 -9.22 -13.14
CA LEU A 226 -2.45 -8.47 -13.20
C LEU A 226 -1.99 -8.00 -11.83
N LEU A 227 -2.91 -7.72 -10.89
CA LEU A 227 -2.55 -7.34 -9.53
C LEU A 227 -1.80 -8.46 -8.82
N THR A 228 -2.32 -9.70 -8.86
CA THR A 228 -1.64 -10.88 -8.29
C THR A 228 -0.29 -11.11 -8.96
N GLN A 229 -0.24 -11.02 -10.29
CA GLN A 229 0.99 -11.16 -11.06
C GLN A 229 2.03 -10.08 -10.71
N ALA A 230 1.58 -8.85 -10.43
CA ALA A 230 2.46 -7.77 -9.99
C ALA A 230 3.15 -8.08 -8.66
N PHE A 231 2.47 -8.77 -7.74
CA PHE A 231 3.07 -9.21 -6.48
C PHE A 231 4.12 -10.29 -6.71
N HIS A 232 3.87 -11.28 -7.57
CA HIS A 232 4.87 -12.28 -7.96
C HIS A 232 6.09 -11.61 -8.64
N TRP A 233 5.85 -10.69 -9.57
CA TRP A 233 6.92 -9.92 -10.21
C TRP A 233 7.77 -9.15 -9.23
N ALA A 234 7.14 -8.32 -8.38
CA ALA A 234 7.86 -7.42 -7.49
C ALA A 234 8.52 -8.16 -6.32
N PHE A 235 7.85 -9.18 -5.78
CA PHE A 235 8.22 -9.73 -4.49
C PHE A 235 8.88 -11.12 -4.56
N GLU A 236 8.68 -11.88 -5.62
CA GLU A 236 9.38 -13.14 -5.86
C GLU A 236 10.47 -13.01 -6.93
N GLY A 237 10.45 -11.93 -7.71
CA GLY A 237 11.40 -11.71 -8.80
C GLY A 237 11.04 -12.47 -10.08
N ASP A 238 9.77 -12.89 -10.22
CA ASP A 238 9.29 -13.52 -11.45
C ASP A 238 9.16 -12.49 -12.57
N ASN A 239 10.18 -12.37 -13.38
CA ASN A 239 10.23 -11.43 -14.50
C ASN A 239 9.33 -11.83 -15.69
N SER A 240 8.74 -13.02 -15.67
CA SER A 240 7.73 -13.42 -16.66
C SER A 240 6.37 -12.77 -16.38
N GLN A 241 6.17 -12.23 -15.18
CA GLN A 241 4.94 -11.62 -14.68
C GLN A 241 5.10 -10.11 -14.47
N PRO A 242 4.04 -9.32 -14.52
CA PRO A 242 2.95 -9.40 -15.50
C PRO A 242 3.50 -8.99 -16.86
N ILE A 243 3.05 -9.55 -17.90
CA ILE A 243 3.18 -9.22 -19.34
C ILE A 243 4.43 -8.46 -19.78
#